data_7ed9c2f8f98ae00f4aa8cd6068d133bc
#
_entry.id   7ed9c2f8f98ae00f4aa8cd6068d133bc
#
_cell.length_a   1.000
_cell.length_b   1.000
_cell.length_c   1.000
_cell.angle_alpha   90.00
_cell.angle_beta   90.00
_cell.angle_gamma   90.00
#
_symmetry.space_group_name_H-M   'P 1'
#
loop_
_entity.id
_entity.type
_entity.pdbx_description
1 polymer ?
#
loop_
_entity_poly.entity_id
_entity_poly.type
_entity_poly.pdbx_seq_one_letter_code
_entity_poly.pdbx_strand_id
1 'polypeptide(L)'
;MEILQAPSPNFRSGRKGKSIIAIVNHQTAGAFPGCLTWMCNPQAQASAHYLVTRAGAIYQLVQDEDTAWHAGAVCKPNWSLYDGTNPNLVTLGIEHECYPAVGGDGNLTEPQYQASLWLHRMLIAKWDIPIDADHIIGHCRVDSVNRPNCPGSNFPWERLFNDLKGVEVVPEWMQKIMSDAKEAGLINSEHNPLDNATKWFVLAIALKILSRIGGK
;
A
#
# COMPACT_ATOMS: atom_id res chain seq x y z
N MET A 1 14.02 -2.37 -5.39
CA MET A 1 13.13 -2.69 -6.54
C MET A 1 13.45 -1.74 -7.68
N GLU A 2 13.17 -2.14 -8.92
CA GLU A 2 13.37 -1.32 -10.12
C GLU A 2 12.04 -0.72 -10.56
N ILE A 3 12.07 0.53 -11.08
CA ILE A 3 10.92 1.18 -11.71
C ILE A 3 11.14 1.19 -13.22
N LEU A 4 10.26 0.49 -13.93
CA LEU A 4 10.26 0.41 -15.38
C LEU A 4 9.60 1.66 -15.97
N GLN A 5 10.11 2.18 -17.07
CA GLN A 5 9.54 3.37 -17.72
C GLN A 5 8.55 2.97 -18.82
N ALA A 6 7.33 3.51 -18.74
CA ALA A 6 6.27 3.34 -19.74
C ALA A 6 5.50 4.67 -19.93
N PRO A 7 6.09 5.67 -20.58
CA PRO A 7 5.56 7.03 -20.58
C PRO A 7 4.19 7.12 -21.23
N SER A 8 3.24 7.70 -20.51
CA SER A 8 1.90 8.04 -20.99
C SER A 8 1.89 9.43 -21.63
N PRO A 9 1.17 9.64 -22.72
CA PRO A 9 0.96 10.99 -23.28
C PRO A 9 -0.14 11.78 -22.54
N ASN A 10 -0.85 11.15 -21.60
CA ASN A 10 -2.03 11.71 -20.92
C ASN A 10 -1.62 12.44 -19.64
N PHE A 11 -0.94 13.56 -19.76
CA PHE A 11 -0.52 14.38 -18.63
C PHE A 11 -0.43 15.85 -19.01
N ARG A 12 -0.26 16.69 -18.02
CA ARG A 12 0.13 18.09 -18.19
C ARG A 12 1.50 18.28 -17.58
N SER A 13 2.37 19.01 -18.29
CA SER A 13 3.67 19.40 -17.75
C SER A 13 3.52 20.34 -16.56
N GLY A 14 4.23 20.01 -15.49
CA GLY A 14 4.26 20.74 -14.22
C GLY A 14 2.95 20.67 -13.44
N ARG A 15 2.96 21.24 -12.22
CA ARG A 15 1.87 21.22 -11.24
C ARG A 15 1.29 22.62 -10.96
N LYS A 16 1.47 23.59 -11.86
CA LYS A 16 1.01 24.98 -11.69
C LYS A 16 1.46 25.63 -10.36
N GLY A 17 2.66 25.32 -9.91
CA GLY A 17 3.22 25.84 -8.67
C GLY A 17 2.66 25.20 -7.39
N LYS A 18 1.89 24.12 -7.50
CA LYS A 18 1.38 23.37 -6.36
C LYS A 18 2.36 22.29 -5.92
N SER A 19 2.43 22.05 -4.62
CA SER A 19 3.21 20.96 -4.03
C SER A 19 2.41 19.65 -4.01
N ILE A 20 3.12 18.54 -4.04
CA ILE A 20 2.55 17.21 -3.81
C ILE A 20 2.31 17.08 -2.30
N ILE A 21 1.09 16.74 -1.91
CA ILE A 21 0.71 16.59 -0.50
C ILE A 21 0.17 15.20 -0.16
N ALA A 22 -0.24 14.40 -1.16
CA ALA A 22 -0.87 13.11 -0.89
C ALA A 22 -0.65 12.08 -2.00
N ILE A 23 -0.87 10.82 -1.67
CA ILE A 23 -0.93 9.68 -2.59
C ILE A 23 -2.39 9.23 -2.70
N VAL A 24 -2.88 9.06 -3.93
CA VAL A 24 -4.20 8.48 -4.20
C VAL A 24 -4.02 7.08 -4.79
N ASN A 25 -4.55 6.10 -4.08
CA ASN A 25 -4.55 4.71 -4.50
C ASN A 25 -5.78 4.42 -5.36
N HIS A 26 -5.55 3.71 -6.47
CA HIS A 26 -6.56 3.29 -7.43
C HIS A 26 -6.45 1.79 -7.69
N GLN A 27 -7.49 1.24 -8.29
CA GLN A 27 -7.47 -0.05 -8.97
C GLN A 27 -7.76 0.14 -10.44
N THR A 28 -7.05 -0.60 -11.31
CA THR A 28 -7.29 -0.57 -12.75
C THR A 28 -8.64 -1.20 -13.11
N ALA A 29 -9.24 -0.75 -14.22
CA ALA A 29 -10.45 -1.37 -14.76
C ALA A 29 -10.13 -2.59 -15.66
N GLY A 30 -8.88 -3.01 -15.74
CA GLY A 30 -8.43 -4.11 -16.59
C GLY A 30 -7.13 -4.73 -16.07
N ALA A 31 -6.85 -5.96 -16.54
CA ALA A 31 -5.62 -6.66 -16.23
C ALA A 31 -4.43 -6.16 -17.06
N PHE A 32 -3.21 -6.41 -16.57
CA PHE A 32 -1.98 -6.22 -17.31
C PHE A 32 -1.89 -7.27 -18.46
N PRO A 33 -1.36 -6.90 -19.65
CA PRO A 33 -0.82 -5.60 -20.01
C PRO A 33 -1.85 -4.60 -20.55
N GLY A 34 -3.12 -4.97 -20.64
CA GLY A 34 -4.17 -4.14 -21.25
C GLY A 34 -4.36 -2.79 -20.53
N CYS A 35 -4.34 -2.76 -19.20
CA CYS A 35 -4.46 -1.52 -18.44
C CYS A 35 -3.29 -0.56 -18.68
N LEU A 36 -2.05 -1.07 -18.80
CA LEU A 36 -0.88 -0.27 -19.15
C LEU A 36 -1.03 0.31 -20.56
N THR A 37 -1.36 -0.55 -21.54
CA THR A 37 -1.56 -0.12 -22.94
C THR A 37 -2.64 0.95 -23.06
N TRP A 38 -3.73 0.81 -22.30
CA TRP A 38 -4.80 1.83 -22.26
C TRP A 38 -4.31 3.16 -21.73
N MET A 39 -3.66 3.18 -20.56
CA MET A 39 -3.14 4.43 -19.98
C MET A 39 -2.04 5.09 -20.82
N CYS A 40 -1.35 4.34 -21.68
CA CYS A 40 -0.39 4.85 -22.65
C CYS A 40 -1.04 5.25 -23.99
N ASN A 41 -2.35 5.05 -24.18
CA ASN A 41 -3.05 5.49 -25.38
C ASN A 41 -3.57 6.93 -25.21
N PRO A 42 -3.28 7.86 -26.16
CA PRO A 42 -3.79 9.23 -26.09
C PRO A 42 -5.32 9.32 -25.98
N GLN A 43 -6.04 8.35 -26.55
CA GLN A 43 -7.51 8.32 -26.51
C GLN A 43 -8.09 8.01 -25.12
N ALA A 44 -7.28 7.48 -24.19
CA ALA A 44 -7.73 7.16 -22.83
C ALA A 44 -8.10 8.41 -22.04
N GLN A 45 -7.44 9.55 -22.31
CA GLN A 45 -7.59 10.80 -21.56
C GLN A 45 -7.50 10.58 -20.04
N ALA A 46 -6.75 9.55 -19.64
CA ALA A 46 -6.52 9.13 -18.28
C ALA A 46 -5.11 8.54 -18.15
N SER A 47 -4.50 8.70 -16.99
CA SER A 47 -3.21 8.13 -16.63
C SER A 47 -3.08 8.02 -15.11
N ALA A 48 -1.97 7.49 -14.65
CA ALA A 48 -1.50 7.61 -13.27
C ALA A 48 0.01 7.90 -13.29
N HIS A 49 0.60 8.22 -12.15
CA HIS A 49 2.05 8.34 -12.08
C HIS A 49 2.68 6.95 -12.11
N TYR A 50 2.07 5.99 -11.44
CA TYR A 50 2.58 4.62 -11.32
C TYR A 50 1.48 3.58 -11.55
N LEU A 51 1.91 2.43 -12.08
CA LEU A 51 1.14 1.19 -12.11
C LEU A 51 1.93 0.10 -11.40
N VAL A 52 1.28 -0.59 -10.46
CA VAL A 52 1.82 -1.77 -9.78
C VAL A 52 1.07 -3.01 -10.25
N THR A 53 1.78 -3.93 -10.90
CA THR A 53 1.17 -5.16 -11.42
C THR A 53 1.00 -6.21 -10.33
N ARG A 54 0.14 -7.20 -10.55
CA ARG A 54 -0.05 -8.35 -9.65
C ARG A 54 1.22 -9.19 -9.45
N ALA A 55 2.14 -9.15 -10.42
CA ALA A 55 3.45 -9.78 -10.32
C ALA A 55 4.47 -8.96 -9.52
N GLY A 56 4.13 -7.74 -9.09
CA GLY A 56 5.01 -6.86 -8.34
C GLY A 56 5.93 -5.98 -9.21
N ALA A 57 5.73 -5.92 -10.53
CA ALA A 57 6.42 -4.96 -11.37
C ALA A 57 5.83 -3.57 -11.20
N ILE A 58 6.70 -2.55 -11.16
CA ILE A 58 6.31 -1.13 -11.03
C ILE A 58 6.64 -0.42 -12.34
N TYR A 59 5.66 0.25 -12.91
CA TYR A 59 5.82 1.09 -14.09
C TYR A 59 5.58 2.55 -13.73
N GLN A 60 6.47 3.45 -14.17
CA GLN A 60 6.22 4.88 -14.12
C GLN A 60 5.69 5.35 -15.47
N LEU A 61 4.51 5.98 -15.46
CA LEU A 61 3.83 6.46 -16.66
C LEU A 61 3.94 7.97 -16.80
N VAL A 62 3.93 8.70 -15.68
CA VAL A 62 4.07 10.16 -15.65
C VAL A 62 5.08 10.51 -14.56
N GLN A 63 5.94 11.50 -14.84
CA GLN A 63 6.92 11.95 -13.85
C GLN A 63 6.22 12.63 -12.67
N ASP A 64 6.78 12.50 -11.47
CA ASP A 64 6.17 13.05 -10.25
C ASP A 64 5.96 14.57 -10.33
N GLU A 65 6.85 15.27 -11.00
CA GLU A 65 6.84 16.73 -11.20
C GLU A 65 5.74 17.19 -12.17
N ASP A 66 5.16 16.26 -12.94
CA ASP A 66 4.08 16.51 -13.89
C ASP A 66 2.71 16.15 -13.29
N THR A 67 1.64 16.50 -13.97
CA THR A 67 0.26 16.27 -13.53
C THR A 67 -0.35 15.12 -14.32
N ALA A 68 -0.40 13.91 -13.74
CA ALA A 68 -1.14 12.79 -14.30
C ALA A 68 -2.66 13.02 -14.16
N TRP A 69 -3.46 12.38 -15.02
CA TRP A 69 -4.92 12.53 -15.05
C TRP A 69 -5.60 11.32 -14.39
N HIS A 70 -5.56 11.24 -13.05
CA HIS A 70 -6.06 10.08 -12.28
C HIS A 70 -7.23 10.38 -11.35
N ALA A 71 -7.36 11.63 -10.87
CA ALA A 71 -8.36 12.03 -9.86
C ALA A 71 -9.07 13.34 -10.24
N GLY A 72 -9.20 13.62 -11.55
CA GLY A 72 -9.66 14.91 -12.05
C GLY A 72 -11.15 15.17 -11.96
N ALA A 73 -11.98 14.13 -11.85
CA ALA A 73 -13.41 14.25 -11.63
C ALA A 73 -13.69 14.21 -10.13
N VAL A 74 -14.06 15.35 -9.56
CA VAL A 74 -14.40 15.47 -8.13
C VAL A 74 -15.91 15.49 -7.97
N CYS A 75 -16.45 14.52 -7.22
CA CYS A 75 -17.88 14.48 -6.93
C CYS A 75 -18.11 14.11 -5.47
N LYS A 76 -18.74 15.02 -4.71
CA LYS A 76 -19.02 14.91 -3.27
C LYS A 76 -17.79 14.40 -2.49
N PRO A 77 -16.67 15.12 -2.53
CA PRO A 77 -15.45 14.68 -1.86
C PRO A 77 -15.65 14.62 -0.34
N ASN A 78 -15.07 13.61 0.28
CA ASN A 78 -14.95 13.48 1.73
C ASN A 78 -13.48 13.47 2.18
N TRP A 79 -12.61 14.01 1.36
CA TRP A 79 -11.19 14.20 1.64
C TRP A 79 -11.00 15.50 2.43
N SER A 80 -10.49 15.41 3.66
CA SER A 80 -10.32 16.54 4.59
C SER A 80 -9.41 17.65 4.07
N LEU A 81 -8.41 17.29 3.22
CA LEU A 81 -7.46 18.26 2.62
C LEU A 81 -7.97 18.87 1.30
N TYR A 82 -9.19 18.55 0.87
CA TYR A 82 -9.75 19.12 -0.35
C TYR A 82 -10.20 20.58 -0.13
N ASP A 83 -9.53 21.50 -0.80
CA ASP A 83 -9.76 22.96 -0.73
C ASP A 83 -10.37 23.55 -2.02
N GLY A 84 -10.84 22.69 -2.95
CA GLY A 84 -11.31 23.09 -4.26
C GLY A 84 -10.22 23.04 -5.35
N THR A 85 -8.96 22.83 -5.00
CA THR A 85 -7.88 22.60 -5.96
C THR A 85 -8.09 21.27 -6.69
N ASN A 86 -7.83 21.23 -8.01
CA ASN A 86 -7.86 19.97 -8.76
C ASN A 86 -6.88 18.95 -8.13
N PRO A 87 -7.35 17.79 -7.64
CA PRO A 87 -6.51 16.82 -6.95
C PRO A 87 -5.32 16.33 -7.76
N ASN A 88 -5.43 16.26 -9.09
CA ASN A 88 -4.29 15.88 -9.94
C ASN A 88 -3.07 16.80 -9.75
N LEU A 89 -3.26 18.07 -9.38
CA LEU A 89 -2.17 19.01 -9.17
C LEU A 89 -1.39 18.78 -7.87
N VAL A 90 -2.01 18.15 -6.88
CA VAL A 90 -1.49 18.05 -5.51
C VAL A 90 -1.30 16.61 -5.04
N THR A 91 -1.57 15.62 -5.89
CA THR A 91 -1.44 14.21 -5.53
C THR A 91 -0.62 13.41 -6.52
N LEU A 92 -0.10 12.28 -6.05
CA LEU A 92 0.47 11.21 -6.87
C LEU A 92 -0.54 10.07 -6.97
N GLY A 93 -0.84 9.60 -8.18
CA GLY A 93 -1.75 8.47 -8.41
C GLY A 93 -0.98 7.16 -8.57
N ILE A 94 -1.37 6.14 -7.83
CA ILE A 94 -0.87 4.76 -7.95
C ILE A 94 -2.04 3.86 -8.36
N GLU A 95 -1.96 3.30 -9.55
CA GLU A 95 -2.89 2.27 -10.03
C GLU A 95 -2.38 0.88 -9.61
N HIS A 96 -3.26 0.05 -9.06
CA HIS A 96 -2.98 -1.35 -8.75
C HIS A 96 -3.73 -2.22 -9.74
N GLU A 97 -2.98 -3.08 -10.45
CA GLU A 97 -3.62 -4.05 -11.33
C GLU A 97 -4.65 -4.87 -10.58
N CYS A 98 -5.89 -4.88 -11.07
CA CYS A 98 -7.01 -5.55 -10.44
C CYS A 98 -7.49 -6.75 -11.24
N TYR A 99 -7.93 -7.80 -10.54
CA TYR A 99 -8.58 -8.97 -11.12
C TYR A 99 -9.71 -9.47 -10.18
N PRO A 100 -10.89 -9.72 -10.67
CA PRO A 100 -11.34 -9.53 -12.06
C PRO A 100 -11.37 -8.06 -12.46
N ALA A 101 -11.17 -7.82 -13.76
CA ALA A 101 -10.90 -6.49 -14.33
C ALA A 101 -11.99 -5.42 -14.10
N VAL A 102 -13.20 -5.82 -13.74
CA VAL A 102 -14.31 -4.90 -13.46
C VAL A 102 -14.91 -5.24 -12.11
N GLY A 103 -15.01 -4.25 -11.23
CA GLY A 103 -15.55 -4.43 -9.88
C GLY A 103 -14.63 -5.21 -8.95
N GLY A 104 -13.31 -5.17 -9.19
CA GLY A 104 -12.32 -5.78 -8.31
C GLY A 104 -12.48 -5.32 -6.88
N ASP A 105 -12.13 -6.18 -5.95
CA ASP A 105 -12.36 -6.00 -4.53
C ASP A 105 -11.21 -5.29 -3.80
N GLY A 106 -10.12 -4.95 -4.51
CA GLY A 106 -8.94 -4.30 -3.94
C GLY A 106 -7.93 -5.26 -3.30
N ASN A 107 -8.14 -6.56 -3.36
CA ASN A 107 -7.15 -7.53 -2.90
C ASN A 107 -5.87 -7.43 -3.72
N LEU A 108 -4.75 -7.22 -3.04
CA LEU A 108 -3.43 -7.25 -3.65
C LEU A 108 -2.81 -8.65 -3.49
N THR A 109 -2.10 -9.12 -4.52
CA THR A 109 -1.21 -10.27 -4.33
C THR A 109 -0.05 -9.88 -3.43
N GLU A 110 0.62 -10.83 -2.79
CA GLU A 110 1.75 -10.50 -1.93
C GLU A 110 2.90 -9.81 -2.69
N PRO A 111 3.30 -10.24 -3.90
CA PRO A 111 4.27 -9.48 -4.69
C PRO A 111 3.83 -8.05 -5.01
N GLN A 112 2.55 -7.86 -5.35
CA GLN A 112 1.97 -6.54 -5.62
C GLN A 112 1.96 -5.66 -4.36
N TYR A 113 1.58 -6.21 -3.22
CA TYR A 113 1.58 -5.51 -1.94
C TYR A 113 3.00 -5.04 -1.57
N GLN A 114 4.00 -5.92 -1.64
CA GLN A 114 5.38 -5.58 -1.33
C GLN A 114 5.95 -4.51 -2.27
N ALA A 115 5.60 -4.56 -3.55
CA ALA A 115 5.97 -3.54 -4.51
C ALA A 115 5.27 -2.19 -4.22
N SER A 116 3.99 -2.23 -3.88
CA SER A 116 3.22 -1.05 -3.48
C SER A 116 3.78 -0.42 -2.21
N LEU A 117 4.05 -1.21 -1.16
CA LEU A 117 4.65 -0.75 0.08
C LEU A 117 6.02 -0.08 -0.15
N TRP A 118 6.87 -0.69 -0.96
CA TRP A 118 8.16 -0.12 -1.31
C TRP A 118 7.99 1.22 -2.05
N LEU A 119 7.07 1.29 -3.01
CA LEU A 119 6.78 2.51 -3.77
C LEU A 119 6.26 3.62 -2.85
N HIS A 120 5.31 3.32 -1.95
CA HIS A 120 4.82 4.29 -0.96
C HIS A 120 5.96 4.83 -0.10
N ARG A 121 6.84 3.98 0.44
CA ARG A 121 7.99 4.40 1.25
C ARG A 121 8.91 5.36 0.48
N MET A 122 9.17 5.06 -0.78
CA MET A 122 10.02 5.90 -1.65
C MET A 122 9.37 7.27 -1.90
N LEU A 123 8.07 7.31 -2.23
CA LEU A 123 7.34 8.55 -2.50
C LEU A 123 7.16 9.39 -1.24
N ILE A 124 6.85 8.77 -0.10
CA ILE A 124 6.75 9.42 1.21
C ILE A 124 8.07 10.12 1.56
N ALA A 125 9.19 9.41 1.42
CA ALA A 125 10.50 9.96 1.73
C ALA A 125 10.92 11.08 0.73
N LYS A 126 10.59 10.92 -0.56
CA LYS A 126 10.94 11.90 -1.59
C LYS A 126 10.17 13.22 -1.44
N TRP A 127 8.90 13.13 -1.06
CA TRP A 127 7.96 14.26 -1.08
C TRP A 127 7.51 14.73 0.30
N ASP A 128 8.08 14.16 1.37
CA ASP A 128 7.74 14.46 2.77
C ASP A 128 6.23 14.34 3.07
N ILE A 129 5.62 13.25 2.56
CA ILE A 129 4.19 12.99 2.72
C ILE A 129 3.93 12.36 4.08
N PRO A 130 3.02 12.92 4.91
CA PRO A 130 2.67 12.32 6.21
C PRO A 130 2.04 10.93 6.07
N ILE A 131 2.33 10.04 7.05
CA ILE A 131 1.77 8.67 7.07
C ILE A 131 0.47 8.67 7.88
N ASP A 132 -0.61 9.10 7.23
CA ASP A 132 -1.95 9.11 7.81
C ASP A 132 -3.04 8.95 6.75
N ALA A 133 -4.29 8.82 7.21
CA ALA A 133 -5.45 8.56 6.35
C ALA A 133 -5.95 9.79 5.56
N ASP A 134 -5.33 10.95 5.70
CA ASP A 134 -5.62 12.12 4.91
C ASP A 134 -4.59 12.38 3.79
N HIS A 135 -3.38 11.83 3.95
CA HIS A 135 -2.31 11.96 2.97
C HIS A 135 -2.09 10.70 2.12
N ILE A 136 -2.57 9.52 2.57
CA ILE A 136 -2.56 8.27 1.80
C ILE A 136 -4.00 7.78 1.70
N ILE A 137 -4.64 8.06 0.56
CA ILE A 137 -6.09 7.91 0.40
C ILE A 137 -6.47 7.00 -0.77
N GLY A 138 -7.73 6.59 -0.80
CA GLY A 138 -8.35 5.98 -1.97
C GLY A 138 -9.04 7.03 -2.85
N HIS A 139 -9.23 6.73 -4.13
CA HIS A 139 -9.96 7.61 -5.06
C HIS A 139 -11.38 7.91 -4.58
N CYS A 140 -12.02 7.00 -3.86
CA CYS A 140 -13.35 7.21 -3.24
C CYS A 140 -13.42 8.43 -2.30
N ARG A 141 -12.28 8.90 -1.75
CA ARG A 141 -12.23 10.13 -0.94
C ARG A 141 -12.36 11.37 -1.79
N VAL A 142 -11.99 11.33 -3.06
CA VAL A 142 -12.06 12.44 -4.04
C VAL A 142 -13.37 12.40 -4.80
N ASP A 143 -13.82 11.22 -5.23
CA ASP A 143 -15.08 11.00 -5.94
C ASP A 143 -15.85 9.86 -5.27
N SER A 144 -16.68 10.24 -4.30
CA SER A 144 -17.48 9.29 -3.53
C SER A 144 -18.72 8.77 -4.28
N VAL A 145 -19.06 9.36 -5.43
CA VAL A 145 -20.26 9.02 -6.21
C VAL A 145 -19.91 8.08 -7.37
N ASN A 146 -18.93 8.45 -8.19
CA ASN A 146 -18.60 7.66 -9.39
C ASN A 146 -17.49 6.62 -9.11
N ARG A 147 -16.76 6.76 -8.00
CA ARG A 147 -15.65 5.89 -7.58
C ARG A 147 -15.79 5.41 -6.14
N PRO A 148 -17.01 5.04 -5.66
CA PRO A 148 -17.26 4.78 -4.24
C PRO A 148 -16.42 3.63 -3.67
N ASN A 149 -15.99 2.71 -4.51
CA ASN A 149 -15.25 1.51 -4.11
C ASN A 149 -13.77 1.52 -4.54
N CYS A 150 -13.23 2.60 -5.15
CA CYS A 150 -11.85 2.62 -5.58
C CYS A 150 -10.92 3.04 -4.41
N PRO A 151 -9.89 2.25 -4.07
CA PRO A 151 -9.25 1.13 -4.79
C PRO A 151 -9.83 -0.26 -4.51
N GLY A 152 -10.96 -0.39 -3.83
CA GLY A 152 -11.62 -1.64 -3.49
C GLY A 152 -11.82 -1.81 -1.99
N SER A 153 -12.90 -2.53 -1.61
CA SER A 153 -13.29 -2.71 -0.20
C SER A 153 -12.27 -3.50 0.62
N ASN A 154 -11.49 -4.37 -0.03
CA ASN A 154 -10.48 -5.21 0.61
C ASN A 154 -9.05 -4.69 0.40
N PHE A 155 -8.89 -3.42 -0.03
CA PHE A 155 -7.56 -2.83 -0.08
C PHE A 155 -6.93 -2.84 1.33
N PRO A 156 -5.68 -3.31 1.49
CA PRO A 156 -5.12 -3.65 2.80
C PRO A 156 -4.66 -2.41 3.59
N TRP A 157 -5.56 -1.48 3.89
CA TRP A 157 -5.26 -0.19 4.53
C TRP A 157 -4.54 -0.34 5.87
N GLU A 158 -5.10 -1.18 6.75
CA GLU A 158 -4.53 -1.38 8.08
C GLU A 158 -3.09 -1.91 7.99
N ARG A 159 -2.89 -2.94 7.18
CA ARG A 159 -1.57 -3.51 6.94
C ARG A 159 -0.61 -2.47 6.36
N LEU A 160 -1.06 -1.70 5.36
CA LEU A 160 -0.25 -0.66 4.72
C LEU A 160 0.21 0.40 5.74
N PHE A 161 -0.70 0.93 6.54
CA PHE A 161 -0.34 1.94 7.55
C PHE A 161 0.58 1.38 8.64
N ASN A 162 0.35 0.15 9.10
CA ASN A 162 1.20 -0.49 10.08
C ASN A 162 2.62 -0.69 9.53
N ASP A 163 2.74 -1.24 8.33
CA ASP A 163 4.03 -1.48 7.68
C ASP A 163 4.76 -0.16 7.34
N LEU A 164 4.05 0.90 6.96
CA LEU A 164 4.63 2.22 6.71
C LEU A 164 5.17 2.87 7.99
N LYS A 165 4.46 2.73 9.10
CA LYS A 165 4.85 3.25 10.41
C LYS A 165 5.94 2.42 11.08
N GLY A 166 6.33 1.30 10.48
CA GLY A 166 7.26 0.36 11.09
C GLY A 166 6.65 -0.41 12.27
N VAL A 167 5.32 -0.43 12.39
CA VAL A 167 4.62 -1.25 13.36
C VAL A 167 4.66 -2.70 12.85
N GLU A 168 5.46 -3.52 13.49
CA GLU A 168 5.46 -4.96 13.21
C GLU A 168 4.14 -5.57 13.63
N VAL A 169 3.36 -6.03 12.63
CA VAL A 169 2.13 -6.76 12.91
C VAL A 169 2.50 -8.18 13.32
N VAL A 170 2.33 -8.47 14.60
CA VAL A 170 2.52 -9.82 15.11
C VAL A 170 1.30 -10.66 14.74
N PRO A 171 1.44 -11.72 13.92
CA PRO A 171 0.33 -12.59 13.55
C PRO A 171 -0.34 -13.20 14.78
N GLU A 172 -1.67 -13.36 14.76
CA GLU A 172 -2.46 -13.88 15.88
C GLU A 172 -1.96 -15.26 16.38
N TRP A 173 -1.55 -16.15 15.47
CA TRP A 173 -0.99 -17.44 15.84
C TRP A 173 0.32 -17.32 16.65
N MET A 174 1.18 -16.32 16.35
CA MET A 174 2.38 -16.06 17.13
C MET A 174 2.04 -15.49 18.51
N GLN A 175 1.07 -14.58 18.58
CA GLN A 175 0.57 -14.06 19.87
C GLN A 175 0.03 -15.19 20.73
N LYS A 176 -0.72 -16.12 20.13
CA LYS A 176 -1.24 -17.30 20.82
C LYS A 176 -0.12 -18.19 21.36
N ILE A 177 0.90 -18.50 20.56
CA ILE A 177 2.07 -19.28 21.01
C ILE A 177 2.76 -18.60 22.20
N MET A 178 2.91 -17.28 22.19
CA MET A 178 3.52 -16.55 23.29
C MET A 178 2.68 -16.60 24.55
N SER A 179 1.35 -16.46 24.42
CA SER A 179 0.41 -16.62 25.53
C SER A 179 0.47 -18.02 26.13
N ASP A 180 0.40 -19.03 25.29
CA ASP A 180 0.44 -20.46 25.72
C ASP A 180 1.79 -20.77 26.41
N ALA A 181 2.90 -20.25 25.90
CA ALA A 181 4.22 -20.43 26.49
C ALA A 181 4.36 -19.75 27.87
N LYS A 182 3.73 -18.57 28.02
CA LYS A 182 3.69 -17.84 29.30
C LYS A 182 2.82 -18.56 30.33
N GLU A 183 1.62 -18.99 29.93
CA GLU A 183 0.71 -19.78 30.78
C GLU A 183 1.32 -21.12 31.20
N ALA A 184 2.03 -21.79 30.29
CA ALA A 184 2.81 -22.98 30.60
C ALA A 184 4.04 -22.68 31.47
N GLY A 185 4.36 -21.42 31.79
CA GLY A 185 5.52 -21.00 32.55
C GLY A 185 6.84 -21.35 31.89
N LEU A 186 6.87 -21.45 30.56
CA LEU A 186 8.09 -21.64 29.78
C LEU A 186 8.88 -20.33 29.65
N ILE A 187 8.16 -19.20 29.56
CA ILE A 187 8.71 -17.85 29.58
C ILE A 187 8.11 -17.06 30.74
N ASN A 188 8.86 -16.11 31.31
CA ASN A 188 8.45 -15.34 32.48
C ASN A 188 8.31 -13.82 32.21
N SER A 189 8.74 -13.37 31.04
CA SER A 189 8.70 -11.97 30.62
C SER A 189 7.99 -11.80 29.29
N GLU A 190 7.62 -10.57 28.99
CA GLU A 190 7.15 -10.22 27.65
C GLU A 190 8.30 -10.31 26.66
N HIS A 191 8.03 -10.92 25.52
CA HIS A 191 8.95 -11.01 24.38
C HIS A 191 8.20 -10.59 23.12
N ASN A 192 8.88 -9.88 22.20
CA ASN A 192 8.30 -9.65 20.89
C ASN A 192 8.41 -10.96 20.08
N PRO A 193 7.29 -11.54 19.62
CA PRO A 193 7.30 -12.79 18.84
C PRO A 193 8.11 -12.75 17.54
N LEU A 194 8.41 -11.54 17.06
CA LEU A 194 9.20 -11.32 15.84
C LEU A 194 10.71 -11.21 16.11
N ASP A 195 11.12 -11.15 17.37
CA ASP A 195 12.54 -11.13 17.72
C ASP A 195 13.21 -12.47 17.40
N ASN A 196 14.45 -12.40 16.90
CA ASN A 196 15.26 -13.59 16.70
C ASN A 196 15.61 -14.21 18.06
N ALA A 197 15.17 -15.45 18.29
CA ALA A 197 15.57 -16.21 19.48
C ALA A 197 17.08 -16.50 19.45
N THR A 198 17.78 -16.14 20.52
CA THR A 198 19.18 -16.53 20.67
C THR A 198 19.31 -18.04 20.86
N LYS A 199 20.45 -18.65 20.45
CA LYS A 199 20.71 -20.10 20.69
C LYS A 199 20.57 -20.47 22.16
N TRP A 200 21.01 -19.60 23.07
CA TRP A 200 20.91 -19.82 24.52
C TRP A 200 19.48 -19.79 25.01
N PHE A 201 18.63 -18.91 24.51
CA PHE A 201 17.21 -18.86 24.85
C PHE A 201 16.49 -20.16 24.44
N VAL A 202 16.73 -20.63 23.21
CA VAL A 202 16.16 -21.89 22.70
C VAL A 202 16.61 -23.08 23.55
N LEU A 203 17.90 -23.16 23.89
CA LEU A 203 18.44 -24.22 24.74
C LEU A 203 17.87 -24.17 26.17
N ALA A 204 17.70 -22.98 26.75
CA ALA A 204 17.10 -22.82 28.08
C ALA A 204 15.64 -23.31 28.12
N ILE A 205 14.84 -22.98 27.09
CA ILE A 205 13.46 -23.48 26.95
C ILE A 205 13.46 -25.02 26.80
N ALA A 206 14.32 -25.58 25.95
CA ALA A 206 14.42 -27.03 25.76
C ALA A 206 14.77 -27.77 27.06
N LEU A 207 15.74 -27.26 27.82
CA LEU A 207 16.12 -27.82 29.14
C LEU A 207 14.96 -27.74 30.13
N LYS A 208 14.20 -26.66 30.13
CA LYS A 208 13.02 -26.48 31.00
C LYS A 208 11.90 -27.46 30.66
N ILE A 209 11.70 -27.76 29.39
CA ILE A 209 10.74 -28.78 28.94
C ILE A 209 11.23 -30.18 29.39
N LEU A 210 12.48 -30.51 29.14
CA LEU A 210 13.07 -31.80 29.51
C LEU A 210 13.00 -32.06 31.03
N SER A 211 13.25 -31.06 31.87
CA SER A 211 13.16 -31.17 33.32
C SER A 211 11.73 -31.47 33.81
N ARG A 212 10.70 -31.05 33.07
CA ARG A 212 9.31 -31.32 33.36
C ARG A 212 8.84 -32.71 32.91
N ILE A 213 9.42 -33.23 31.83
CA ILE A 213 9.10 -34.56 31.29
C ILE A 213 9.88 -35.64 32.04
N GLY A 214 11.11 -35.36 32.43
CA GLY A 214 12.01 -36.32 33.12
C GLY A 214 11.78 -36.44 34.62
N GLY A 215 10.86 -35.68 35.20
CA GLY A 215 10.50 -35.70 36.63
C GLY A 215 9.29 -36.56 36.98
N LYS A 216 9.03 -37.62 36.18
CA LYS A 216 8.04 -38.67 36.53
C LYS A 216 8.76 -39.93 36.92
#